data_f28beb0ba73be76c1db9c44cdb30fbd9
#
_entry.id   f28beb0ba73be76c1db9c44cdb30fbd9
#
_cell.length_a   1.000
_cell.length_b   1.000
_cell.length_c   1.000
_cell.angle_alpha   90.00
_cell.angle_beta   90.00
_cell.angle_gamma   90.00
#
_symmetry.space_group_name_H-M   'P 1'
#
loop_
_entity.id
_entity.type
_entity.pdbx_description
1 polymer ?
#
loop_
_entity_poly.entity_id
_entity_poly.type
_entity_poly.pdbx_seq_one_letter_code
_entity_poly.pdbx_strand_id
1 'polypeptide(L)'
;MNAKSIRFGEDSRAKLVNGVNILADAVKVTLGPKGRNVVIQKSFGSPHVTKDGVTVAKEIELKDPVENMGAQMVKEVASKTADKAGDGTTTATVLAQAIVREGVKHVAAGMNPMDLKRGIDQAAAAVVAELEAISKPCSTNKEIAQVAALSANSDSSIGNIIAEAMTKVGKDGVITVEDGKSLENELEVVEGMQFDRGYLSPFFITNQEKQRVILDNPYILLFDKKISNIRDLLPVLEQVAKAGKPLLIIAEDVEGEALATLVVNSMRGIIKSCAVKAPGFGDRRKSMLEDIAVLTGGEVIAEEIGLSLEKATLTQLGRAKTVEVAKDNTIIIDGAGDKTAIQDRVATIRVQIEEATSDYDREKLQERVAKLSGGVAVIRAGAATEVEMKEKRDRIDDALHATRAAVEEGIVAGGGVALLRARNTLLNTAGANTDQQAGIKIVYRACEEPLRAIAFNAGAEPSVVINAVSEASGNHGYNAATDSYVDLVDAGVIDPTKVTRTALINAASIAGMLLTTECAINTIPEDKPAQNMHPEMGMM
;
A
#
# COMPACT_ATOMS: atom_id res chain seq x y z
N MET A 1 -16.19 -22.71 -24.77
CA MET A 1 -14.97 -21.84 -24.81
C MET A 1 -15.32 -20.66 -25.69
N ASN A 2 -15.22 -19.44 -25.17
CA ASN A 2 -15.51 -18.25 -25.96
C ASN A 2 -14.40 -18.05 -27.00
N ALA A 3 -14.78 -17.71 -28.24
CA ALA A 3 -13.86 -17.41 -29.32
C ALA A 3 -12.88 -16.29 -28.93
N LYS A 4 -11.62 -16.37 -29.42
CA LYS A 4 -10.58 -15.37 -29.14
C LYS A 4 -10.34 -14.51 -30.38
N SER A 5 -10.17 -13.21 -30.17
CA SER A 5 -9.62 -12.29 -31.16
C SER A 5 -8.12 -12.19 -30.94
N ILE A 6 -7.37 -12.27 -32.02
CA ILE A 6 -5.90 -12.17 -31.98
C ILE A 6 -5.49 -11.01 -32.88
N ARG A 7 -4.72 -10.07 -32.32
CA ARG A 7 -4.21 -8.90 -33.05
C ARG A 7 -2.69 -8.86 -32.95
N PHE A 8 -2.02 -8.49 -34.01
CA PHE A 8 -0.57 -8.49 -34.12
C PHE A 8 0.00 -7.10 -34.45
N GLY A 9 1.27 -6.92 -34.16
CA GLY A 9 2.09 -5.83 -34.65
C GLY A 9 1.59 -4.45 -34.24
N GLU A 10 1.57 -3.53 -35.20
CA GLU A 10 1.27 -2.11 -34.98
C GLU A 10 -0.18 -1.87 -34.49
N ASP A 11 -1.17 -2.60 -35.02
CA ASP A 11 -2.58 -2.45 -34.59
C ASP A 11 -2.74 -2.80 -33.11
N SER A 12 -2.09 -3.88 -32.66
CA SER A 12 -2.09 -4.27 -31.25
C SER A 12 -1.43 -3.21 -30.37
N ARG A 13 -0.23 -2.75 -30.75
CA ARG A 13 0.54 -1.76 -29.99
C ARG A 13 -0.19 -0.41 -29.92
N ALA A 14 -0.74 0.08 -31.01
CA ALA A 14 -1.46 1.35 -31.05
C ALA A 14 -2.64 1.36 -30.05
N LYS A 15 -3.42 0.27 -29.99
CA LYS A 15 -4.53 0.14 -29.05
C LYS A 15 -4.06 0.04 -27.59
N LEU A 16 -3.03 -0.78 -27.32
CA LEU A 16 -2.46 -0.87 -25.97
C LEU A 16 -1.98 0.51 -25.50
N VAL A 17 -1.26 1.25 -26.34
CA VAL A 17 -0.76 2.62 -26.02
C VAL A 17 -1.91 3.60 -25.82
N ASN A 18 -2.99 3.48 -26.59
CA ASN A 18 -4.17 4.33 -26.38
C ASN A 18 -4.79 4.09 -24.99
N GLY A 19 -4.92 2.84 -24.58
CA GLY A 19 -5.38 2.48 -23.23
C GLY A 19 -4.47 3.03 -22.11
N VAL A 20 -3.14 2.93 -22.31
CA VAL A 20 -2.14 3.56 -21.41
C VAL A 20 -2.38 5.06 -21.31
N ASN A 21 -2.55 5.75 -22.43
CA ASN A 21 -2.73 7.20 -22.46
C ASN A 21 -4.03 7.61 -21.76
N ILE A 22 -5.15 6.95 -22.04
CA ILE A 22 -6.45 7.28 -21.43
C ILE A 22 -6.35 7.19 -19.89
N LEU A 23 -5.80 6.11 -19.37
CA LEU A 23 -5.64 5.96 -17.91
C LEU A 23 -4.68 7.00 -17.34
N ALA A 24 -3.49 7.13 -17.92
CA ALA A 24 -2.48 8.03 -17.40
C ALA A 24 -2.90 9.51 -17.48
N ASP A 25 -3.62 9.90 -18.53
CA ASP A 25 -4.16 11.26 -18.67
C ASP A 25 -5.23 11.58 -17.62
N ALA A 26 -6.04 10.60 -17.22
CA ALA A 26 -7.00 10.77 -16.13
C ALA A 26 -6.32 10.87 -14.76
N VAL A 27 -5.24 10.10 -14.54
CA VAL A 27 -4.51 10.08 -13.28
C VAL A 27 -3.63 11.31 -13.10
N LYS A 28 -2.89 11.74 -14.14
CA LYS A 28 -1.89 12.82 -14.05
C LYS A 28 -2.46 14.20 -13.66
N VAL A 29 -3.78 14.41 -13.82
CA VAL A 29 -4.41 15.70 -13.41
C VAL A 29 -4.37 15.92 -11.91
N THR A 30 -4.16 14.86 -11.13
CA THR A 30 -4.07 14.91 -9.67
C THR A 30 -2.68 15.28 -9.15
N LEU A 31 -1.64 15.27 -10.01
CA LEU A 31 -0.24 15.40 -9.60
C LEU A 31 0.12 16.82 -9.16
N GLY A 32 0.82 16.90 -8.02
CA GLY A 32 1.40 18.13 -7.48
C GLY A 32 0.41 18.99 -6.67
N PRO A 33 0.91 20.09 -6.07
CA PRO A 33 0.13 20.91 -5.11
C PRO A 33 -1.07 21.58 -5.75
N LYS A 34 -1.05 21.86 -7.05
CA LYS A 34 -2.17 22.41 -7.82
C LYS A 34 -2.90 21.35 -8.65
N GLY A 35 -2.67 20.05 -8.35
CA GLY A 35 -3.44 18.93 -8.89
C GLY A 35 -4.92 19.04 -8.52
N ARG A 36 -5.79 18.51 -9.40
CA ARG A 36 -7.25 18.63 -9.27
C ARG A 36 -7.89 17.31 -8.86
N ASN A 37 -9.08 17.41 -8.30
CA ASN A 37 -9.88 16.24 -7.96
C ASN A 37 -10.44 15.56 -9.22
N VAL A 38 -10.58 14.25 -9.13
CA VAL A 38 -11.33 13.43 -10.07
C VAL A 38 -12.63 12.99 -9.39
N VAL A 39 -13.75 13.06 -10.13
CA VAL A 39 -15.06 12.63 -9.64
C VAL A 39 -15.39 11.29 -10.27
N ILE A 40 -15.69 10.30 -9.43
CA ILE A 40 -15.94 8.91 -9.82
C ILE A 40 -17.40 8.59 -9.50
N GLN A 41 -18.13 8.08 -10.49
CA GLN A 41 -19.50 7.60 -10.29
C GLN A 41 -19.48 6.27 -9.52
N LYS A 42 -20.29 6.17 -8.47
CA LYS A 42 -20.54 4.90 -7.77
C LYS A 42 -21.87 4.29 -8.23
N SER A 43 -21.97 2.97 -8.16
CA SER A 43 -23.20 2.24 -8.50
C SER A 43 -24.35 2.60 -7.56
N PHE A 44 -24.04 2.92 -6.30
CA PHE A 44 -24.96 3.36 -5.27
C PHE A 44 -24.31 4.45 -4.42
N GLY A 45 -25.11 5.44 -3.97
CA GLY A 45 -24.65 6.54 -3.12
C GLY A 45 -24.13 7.74 -3.89
N SER A 46 -23.43 8.63 -3.17
CA SER A 46 -22.84 9.84 -3.73
C SER A 46 -21.59 9.54 -4.56
N PRO A 47 -21.29 10.36 -5.59
CA PRO A 47 -20.02 10.24 -6.31
C PRO A 47 -18.83 10.33 -5.37
N HIS A 48 -17.78 9.57 -5.66
CA HIS A 48 -16.51 9.65 -4.93
C HIS A 48 -15.64 10.75 -5.55
N VAL A 49 -15.14 11.65 -4.72
CA VAL A 49 -14.20 12.71 -5.12
C VAL A 49 -12.85 12.39 -4.51
N THR A 50 -11.82 12.28 -5.34
CA THR A 50 -10.48 11.91 -4.87
C THR A 50 -9.37 12.60 -5.66
N LYS A 51 -8.18 12.73 -5.04
CA LYS A 51 -6.91 13.06 -5.70
C LYS A 51 -5.94 11.86 -5.73
N ASP A 52 -6.28 10.75 -5.07
CA ASP A 52 -5.42 9.58 -5.06
C ASP A 52 -5.37 8.91 -6.44
N GLY A 53 -4.14 8.79 -6.97
CA GLY A 53 -3.89 8.24 -8.30
C GLY A 53 -4.24 6.77 -8.43
N VAL A 54 -4.03 5.96 -7.38
CA VAL A 54 -4.37 4.52 -7.43
C VAL A 54 -5.88 4.29 -7.42
N THR A 55 -6.63 5.07 -6.66
CA THR A 55 -8.09 5.03 -6.64
C THR A 55 -8.67 5.39 -8.01
N VAL A 56 -8.16 6.47 -8.62
CA VAL A 56 -8.57 6.84 -9.99
C VAL A 56 -8.23 5.73 -10.98
N ALA A 57 -7.00 5.18 -10.92
CA ALA A 57 -6.58 4.11 -11.84
C ALA A 57 -7.44 2.85 -11.70
N LYS A 58 -7.82 2.48 -10.48
CA LYS A 58 -8.66 1.28 -10.21
C LYS A 58 -10.05 1.35 -10.83
N GLU A 59 -10.62 2.52 -10.96
CA GLU A 59 -11.99 2.71 -11.48
C GLU A 59 -12.04 2.78 -13.03
N ILE A 60 -10.89 2.89 -13.70
CA ILE A 60 -10.87 2.99 -15.16
C ILE A 60 -10.99 1.60 -15.79
N GLU A 61 -12.04 1.43 -16.57
CA GLU A 61 -12.31 0.27 -17.40
C GLU A 61 -12.77 0.72 -18.79
N LEU A 62 -12.12 0.21 -19.84
CA LEU A 62 -12.34 0.65 -21.21
C LEU A 62 -13.16 -0.36 -22.01
N LYS A 63 -13.97 0.14 -22.93
CA LYS A 63 -14.88 -0.66 -23.76
C LYS A 63 -14.15 -1.57 -24.75
N ASP A 64 -13.08 -1.07 -25.39
CA ASP A 64 -12.25 -1.90 -26.28
C ASP A 64 -11.37 -2.82 -25.44
N PRO A 65 -11.45 -4.14 -25.60
CA PRO A 65 -10.71 -5.08 -24.77
C PRO A 65 -9.19 -4.92 -24.86
N VAL A 66 -8.64 -4.52 -26.00
CA VAL A 66 -7.18 -4.34 -26.17
C VAL A 66 -6.72 -3.03 -25.55
N GLU A 67 -7.48 -1.94 -25.70
CA GLU A 67 -7.22 -0.69 -24.99
C GLU A 67 -7.30 -0.92 -23.48
N ASN A 68 -8.32 -1.69 -23.02
CA ASN A 68 -8.44 -2.03 -21.61
C ASN A 68 -7.24 -2.83 -21.08
N MET A 69 -6.67 -3.75 -21.87
CA MET A 69 -5.44 -4.45 -21.49
C MET A 69 -4.29 -3.48 -21.27
N GLY A 70 -4.11 -2.46 -22.13
CA GLY A 70 -3.11 -1.40 -21.94
C GLY A 70 -3.34 -0.59 -20.66
N ALA A 71 -4.59 -0.19 -20.40
CA ALA A 71 -4.99 0.48 -19.16
C ALA A 71 -4.71 -0.40 -17.93
N GLN A 72 -5.07 -1.70 -17.96
CA GLN A 72 -4.83 -2.63 -16.86
C GLN A 72 -3.33 -2.80 -16.54
N MET A 73 -2.46 -2.78 -17.53
CA MET A 73 -1.01 -2.85 -17.30
C MET A 73 -0.49 -1.62 -16.53
N VAL A 74 -0.97 -0.41 -16.84
CA VAL A 74 -0.60 0.80 -16.09
C VAL A 74 -1.28 0.85 -14.72
N LYS A 75 -2.50 0.32 -14.59
CA LYS A 75 -3.16 0.12 -13.30
C LYS A 75 -2.32 -0.76 -12.37
N GLU A 76 -1.67 -1.79 -12.92
CA GLU A 76 -0.74 -2.64 -12.17
C GLU A 76 0.49 -1.85 -11.68
N VAL A 77 1.01 -0.88 -12.47
CA VAL A 77 2.09 0.02 -12.03
C VAL A 77 1.67 0.80 -10.78
N ALA A 78 0.49 1.45 -10.83
CA ALA A 78 -0.03 2.22 -9.72
C ALA A 78 -0.24 1.33 -8.47
N SER A 79 -0.88 0.16 -8.63
CA SER A 79 -1.15 -0.76 -7.52
C SER A 79 0.13 -1.30 -6.87
N LYS A 80 1.11 -1.76 -7.67
CA LYS A 80 2.40 -2.23 -7.13
C LYS A 80 3.20 -1.13 -6.43
N THR A 81 3.07 0.10 -6.88
CA THR A 81 3.75 1.24 -6.24
C THR A 81 3.08 1.55 -4.91
N ALA A 82 1.75 1.56 -4.84
CA ALA A 82 1.00 1.66 -3.59
C ALA A 82 1.39 0.55 -2.60
N ASP A 83 1.43 -0.72 -3.04
CA ASP A 83 1.75 -1.87 -2.19
C ASP A 83 3.17 -1.80 -1.59
N LYS A 84 4.17 -1.29 -2.36
CA LYS A 84 5.58 -1.27 -1.93
C LYS A 84 6.00 -0.01 -1.20
N ALA A 85 5.49 1.13 -1.62
CA ALA A 85 5.92 2.44 -1.13
C ALA A 85 4.78 3.26 -0.49
N GLY A 86 3.54 2.84 -0.70
CA GLY A 86 2.34 3.46 -0.15
C GLY A 86 1.95 4.80 -0.79
N ASP A 87 2.84 5.38 -1.59
CA ASP A 87 2.66 6.66 -2.28
C ASP A 87 3.37 6.63 -3.65
N GLY A 88 3.31 7.73 -4.42
CA GLY A 88 3.98 7.88 -5.73
C GLY A 88 3.28 7.19 -6.89
N THR A 89 2.04 6.78 -6.73
CA THR A 89 1.24 6.06 -7.74
C THR A 89 1.03 6.89 -9.01
N THR A 90 0.76 8.18 -8.87
CA THR A 90 0.62 9.12 -9.98
C THR A 90 1.96 9.34 -10.70
N THR A 91 3.05 9.51 -9.97
CA THR A 91 4.41 9.63 -10.54
C THR A 91 4.79 8.40 -11.35
N ALA A 92 4.53 7.20 -10.82
CA ALA A 92 4.79 5.94 -11.50
C ALA A 92 3.98 5.80 -12.79
N THR A 93 2.72 6.20 -12.77
CA THR A 93 1.81 6.21 -13.94
C THR A 93 2.32 7.17 -15.03
N VAL A 94 2.75 8.38 -14.64
CA VAL A 94 3.31 9.38 -15.57
C VAL A 94 4.62 8.89 -16.18
N LEU A 95 5.52 8.30 -15.40
CA LEU A 95 6.76 7.71 -15.90
C LEU A 95 6.49 6.55 -16.87
N ALA A 96 5.55 5.66 -16.54
CA ALA A 96 5.19 4.54 -17.41
C ALA A 96 4.65 5.05 -18.76
N GLN A 97 3.74 6.00 -18.75
CA GLN A 97 3.24 6.66 -19.98
C GLN A 97 4.39 7.26 -20.81
N ALA A 98 5.30 7.98 -20.16
CA ALA A 98 6.41 8.64 -20.83
C ALA A 98 7.34 7.63 -21.51
N ILE A 99 7.73 6.56 -20.80
CA ILE A 99 8.60 5.51 -21.35
C ILE A 99 7.91 4.80 -22.53
N VAL A 100 6.61 4.46 -22.39
CA VAL A 100 5.85 3.81 -23.47
C VAL A 100 5.74 4.72 -24.68
N ARG A 101 5.37 5.99 -24.51
CA ARG A 101 5.20 6.95 -25.63
C ARG A 101 6.49 7.20 -26.39
N GLU A 102 7.61 7.35 -25.69
CA GLU A 102 8.91 7.51 -26.34
C GLU A 102 9.37 6.19 -26.97
N GLY A 103 9.22 5.05 -26.26
CA GLY A 103 9.66 3.74 -26.73
C GLY A 103 8.97 3.27 -27.99
N VAL A 104 7.66 3.48 -28.10
CA VAL A 104 6.88 3.08 -29.31
C VAL A 104 7.38 3.79 -30.56
N LYS A 105 7.85 5.03 -30.49
CA LYS A 105 8.45 5.74 -31.63
C LYS A 105 9.67 5.00 -32.19
N HIS A 106 10.51 4.47 -31.30
CA HIS A 106 11.72 3.72 -31.66
C HIS A 106 11.38 2.32 -32.21
N VAL A 107 10.37 1.63 -31.64
CA VAL A 107 9.87 0.35 -32.16
C VAL A 107 9.28 0.54 -33.57
N ALA A 108 8.48 1.59 -33.78
CA ALA A 108 7.94 1.93 -35.11
C ALA A 108 9.04 2.29 -36.12
N ALA A 109 10.16 2.84 -35.65
CA ALA A 109 11.34 3.10 -36.48
C ALA A 109 12.18 1.84 -36.79
N GLY A 110 11.77 0.65 -36.35
CA GLY A 110 12.41 -0.63 -36.64
C GLY A 110 13.52 -1.03 -35.68
N MET A 111 13.67 -0.37 -34.52
CA MET A 111 14.62 -0.81 -33.48
C MET A 111 14.14 -2.08 -32.79
N ASN A 112 15.08 -2.90 -32.34
CA ASN A 112 14.79 -4.15 -31.63
C ASN A 112 14.18 -3.88 -30.24
N PRO A 113 12.90 -4.26 -30.01
CA PRO A 113 12.23 -4.00 -28.74
C PRO A 113 12.91 -4.62 -27.51
N MET A 114 13.57 -5.79 -27.70
CA MET A 114 14.27 -6.46 -26.60
C MET A 114 15.54 -5.74 -26.19
N ASP A 115 16.26 -5.12 -27.15
CA ASP A 115 17.42 -4.30 -26.85
C ASP A 115 17.03 -2.95 -26.29
N LEU A 116 15.95 -2.33 -26.79
CA LEU A 116 15.35 -1.14 -26.16
C LEU A 116 15.03 -1.40 -24.67
N LYS A 117 14.38 -2.54 -24.39
CA LYS A 117 14.08 -2.93 -23.01
C LYS A 117 15.34 -3.09 -22.15
N ARG A 118 16.38 -3.74 -22.66
CA ARG A 118 17.67 -3.88 -21.92
C ARG A 118 18.26 -2.51 -21.59
N GLY A 119 18.22 -1.58 -22.54
CA GLY A 119 18.67 -0.20 -22.32
C GLY A 119 17.82 0.55 -21.29
N ILE A 120 16.50 0.35 -21.29
CA ILE A 120 15.58 0.91 -20.29
C ILE A 120 15.89 0.35 -18.91
N ASP A 121 16.06 -0.97 -18.77
CA ASP A 121 16.36 -1.65 -17.50
C ASP A 121 17.70 -1.15 -16.94
N GLN A 122 18.74 -1.04 -17.79
CA GLN A 122 20.07 -0.51 -17.42
C GLN A 122 19.98 0.93 -16.94
N ALA A 123 19.24 1.78 -17.65
CA ALA A 123 19.05 3.17 -17.30
C ALA A 123 18.27 3.34 -15.98
N ALA A 124 17.21 2.58 -15.80
CA ALA A 124 16.43 2.62 -14.56
C ALA A 124 17.30 2.22 -13.35
N ALA A 125 18.13 1.19 -13.47
CA ALA A 125 19.07 0.78 -12.42
C ALA A 125 20.10 1.86 -12.10
N ALA A 126 20.65 2.53 -13.12
CA ALA A 126 21.61 3.61 -12.92
C ALA A 126 20.99 4.84 -12.23
N VAL A 127 19.77 5.24 -12.62
CA VAL A 127 19.05 6.36 -11.97
C VAL A 127 18.69 6.01 -10.53
N VAL A 128 18.29 4.77 -10.25
CA VAL A 128 17.99 4.31 -8.89
C VAL A 128 19.24 4.39 -8.00
N ALA A 129 20.38 3.90 -8.47
CA ALA A 129 21.64 3.99 -7.71
C ALA A 129 22.02 5.45 -7.41
N GLU A 130 21.79 6.38 -8.35
CA GLU A 130 22.04 7.80 -8.12
C GLU A 130 21.03 8.41 -7.14
N LEU A 131 19.74 8.03 -7.19
CA LEU A 131 18.74 8.47 -6.22
C LEU A 131 19.12 8.04 -4.79
N GLU A 132 19.62 6.82 -4.63
CA GLU A 132 20.10 6.31 -3.34
C GLU A 132 21.37 7.08 -2.88
N ALA A 133 22.27 7.42 -3.80
CA ALA A 133 23.49 8.17 -3.48
C ALA A 133 23.23 9.64 -3.05
N ILE A 134 22.22 10.29 -3.62
CA ILE A 134 21.84 11.68 -3.26
C ILE A 134 20.83 11.74 -2.09
N SER A 135 20.36 10.60 -1.62
CA SER A 135 19.41 10.50 -0.51
C SER A 135 20.01 11.01 0.80
N LYS A 136 19.21 11.72 1.58
CA LYS A 136 19.58 12.18 2.92
C LYS A 136 18.72 11.45 3.96
N PRO A 137 19.30 10.99 5.09
CA PRO A 137 18.51 10.38 6.16
C PRO A 137 17.43 11.31 6.69
N CYS A 138 16.21 10.81 6.85
CA CYS A 138 15.10 11.50 7.49
C CYS A 138 15.13 11.18 8.99
N SER A 139 15.68 12.07 9.82
CA SER A 139 15.94 11.77 11.24
C SER A 139 15.26 12.72 12.21
N THR A 140 14.91 13.93 11.80
CA THR A 140 14.30 14.94 12.66
C THR A 140 12.78 14.94 12.59
N ASN A 141 12.11 15.24 13.71
CA ASN A 141 10.65 15.38 13.74
C ASN A 141 10.13 16.45 12.76
N LYS A 142 10.95 17.48 12.49
CA LYS A 142 10.62 18.51 11.51
C LYS A 142 10.55 17.93 10.09
N GLU A 143 11.55 17.15 9.68
CA GLU A 143 11.57 16.49 8.36
C GLU A 143 10.41 15.48 8.23
N ILE A 144 10.15 14.70 9.28
CA ILE A 144 9.01 13.79 9.37
C ILE A 144 7.70 14.54 9.14
N ALA A 145 7.48 15.66 9.87
CA ALA A 145 6.28 16.49 9.70
C ALA A 145 6.18 17.10 8.30
N GLN A 146 7.30 17.50 7.69
CA GLN A 146 7.32 18.04 6.33
C GLN A 146 6.95 16.99 5.28
N VAL A 147 7.53 15.78 5.35
CA VAL A 147 7.15 14.67 4.45
C VAL A 147 5.66 14.36 4.58
N ALA A 148 5.19 14.19 5.82
CA ALA A 148 3.79 13.89 6.08
C ALA A 148 2.84 15.00 5.58
N ALA A 149 3.18 16.26 5.83
CA ALA A 149 2.39 17.39 5.37
C ALA A 149 2.34 17.45 3.83
N LEU A 150 3.47 17.20 3.16
CA LEU A 150 3.55 17.25 1.70
C LEU A 150 2.67 16.16 1.06
N SER A 151 2.78 14.93 1.53
CA SER A 151 1.95 13.81 1.07
C SER A 151 0.46 14.04 1.40
N ALA A 152 0.16 14.77 2.49
CA ALA A 152 -1.19 15.20 2.86
C ALA A 152 -1.65 16.48 2.13
N ASN A 153 -1.19 16.77 0.90
CA ASN A 153 -1.53 17.97 0.13
C ASN A 153 -1.19 19.29 0.85
N SER A 154 -0.03 19.34 1.51
CA SER A 154 0.47 20.50 2.30
C SER A 154 -0.36 20.81 3.56
N ASP A 155 -1.07 19.82 4.10
CA ASP A 155 -1.79 19.95 5.37
C ASP A 155 -0.83 19.77 6.56
N SER A 156 -0.42 20.88 7.15
CA SER A 156 0.50 20.88 8.29
C SER A 156 -0.10 20.25 9.57
N SER A 157 -1.42 20.22 9.71
CA SER A 157 -2.09 19.59 10.85
C SER A 157 -1.91 18.07 10.82
N ILE A 158 -2.03 17.47 9.64
CA ILE A 158 -1.77 16.05 9.41
C ILE A 158 -0.27 15.75 9.60
N GLY A 159 0.60 16.62 9.06
CA GLY A 159 2.05 16.46 9.24
C GLY A 159 2.46 16.42 10.71
N ASN A 160 1.97 17.33 11.51
CA ASN A 160 2.29 17.42 12.92
C ASN A 160 1.77 16.22 13.73
N ILE A 161 0.52 15.78 13.50
CA ILE A 161 -0.06 14.66 14.24
C ILE A 161 0.67 13.33 13.94
N ILE A 162 1.15 13.12 12.69
CA ILE A 162 1.95 11.95 12.32
C ILE A 162 3.33 12.00 12.99
N ALA A 163 4.01 13.15 12.98
CA ALA A 163 5.29 13.31 13.65
C ALA A 163 5.17 13.11 15.18
N GLU A 164 4.09 13.60 15.80
CA GLU A 164 3.78 13.34 17.20
C GLU A 164 3.52 11.86 17.47
N ALA A 165 2.74 11.19 16.62
CA ALA A 165 2.49 9.76 16.72
C ALA A 165 3.79 8.95 16.65
N MET A 166 4.67 9.24 15.68
CA MET A 166 5.97 8.57 15.55
C MET A 166 6.89 8.85 16.75
N THR A 167 6.79 10.03 17.37
CA THR A 167 7.55 10.35 18.59
C THR A 167 7.08 9.51 19.77
N LYS A 168 5.76 9.26 19.89
CA LYS A 168 5.18 8.51 21.00
C LYS A 168 5.43 7.01 20.91
N VAL A 169 5.30 6.43 19.72
CA VAL A 169 5.43 4.96 19.54
C VAL A 169 6.79 4.53 18.96
N GLY A 170 7.65 5.48 18.60
CA GLY A 170 8.94 5.23 17.96
C GLY A 170 8.83 5.11 16.44
N LYS A 171 10.00 5.08 15.76
CA LYS A 171 10.07 5.03 14.29
C LYS A 171 9.48 3.74 13.70
N ASP A 172 9.64 2.64 14.40
CA ASP A 172 9.12 1.32 14.03
C ASP A 172 7.76 1.01 14.69
N GLY A 173 7.20 2.00 15.39
CA GLY A 173 5.94 1.87 16.10
C GLY A 173 4.73 1.75 15.18
N VAL A 174 3.68 1.12 15.69
CA VAL A 174 2.44 0.93 14.94
C VAL A 174 1.59 2.18 15.03
N ILE A 175 1.19 2.70 13.88
CA ILE A 175 0.25 3.82 13.75
C ILE A 175 -0.88 3.36 12.84
N THR A 176 -2.12 3.51 13.29
CA THR A 176 -3.34 3.19 12.56
C THR A 176 -4.22 4.42 12.41
N VAL A 177 -5.09 4.42 11.41
CA VAL A 177 -6.02 5.52 11.15
C VAL A 177 -7.45 5.00 11.23
N GLU A 178 -8.25 5.57 12.12
CA GLU A 178 -9.66 5.24 12.34
C GLU A 178 -10.56 6.46 12.02
N ASP A 179 -11.85 6.18 11.81
CA ASP A 179 -12.86 7.23 11.70
C ASP A 179 -13.10 7.85 13.09
N GLY A 180 -12.95 9.18 13.17
CA GLY A 180 -13.22 9.94 14.39
C GLY A 180 -14.70 10.27 14.54
N LYS A 181 -15.05 10.83 15.71
CA LYS A 181 -16.40 11.33 16.01
C LYS A 181 -16.43 12.84 16.19
N SER A 182 -15.25 13.49 16.17
CA SER A 182 -15.08 14.93 16.32
C SER A 182 -14.81 15.60 14.96
N LEU A 183 -14.79 16.94 14.94
CA LEU A 183 -14.42 17.72 13.75
C LEU A 183 -12.90 17.79 13.55
N GLU A 184 -12.14 17.61 14.63
CA GLU A 184 -10.68 17.68 14.63
C GLU A 184 -10.06 16.29 14.66
N ASN A 185 -8.83 16.19 14.17
CA ASN A 185 -8.06 14.96 14.27
C ASN A 185 -7.58 14.77 15.71
N GLU A 186 -7.67 13.55 16.19
CA GLU A 186 -7.22 13.17 17.54
C GLU A 186 -6.14 12.10 17.48
N LEU A 187 -5.16 12.17 18.39
CA LEU A 187 -4.14 11.16 18.56
C LEU A 187 -4.26 10.51 19.93
N GLU A 188 -4.49 9.21 19.94
CA GLU A 188 -4.51 8.39 21.15
C GLU A 188 -3.46 7.28 21.04
N VAL A 189 -2.76 6.98 22.14
CA VAL A 189 -1.89 5.80 22.22
C VAL A 189 -2.56 4.79 23.13
N VAL A 190 -2.77 3.59 22.59
CA VAL A 190 -3.47 2.48 23.27
C VAL A 190 -2.57 1.26 23.35
N GLU A 191 -2.88 0.36 24.27
CA GLU A 191 -2.22 -0.94 24.35
C GLU A 191 -2.49 -1.74 23.08
N GLY A 192 -1.43 -2.28 22.47
CA GLY A 192 -1.59 -3.00 21.20
C GLY A 192 -0.28 -3.57 20.68
N MET A 193 -0.38 -4.39 19.66
CA MET A 193 0.77 -5.09 19.07
C MET A 193 0.55 -5.36 17.59
N GLN A 194 1.63 -5.32 16.83
CA GLN A 194 1.68 -5.85 15.46
C GLN A 194 2.61 -7.05 15.37
N PHE A 195 2.23 -8.04 14.56
CA PHE A 195 3.10 -9.16 14.19
C PHE A 195 2.96 -9.54 12.72
N ASP A 196 4.03 -10.14 12.16
CA ASP A 196 4.17 -10.41 10.73
C ASP A 196 3.52 -11.74 10.34
N ARG A 197 2.20 -11.81 10.43
CA ARG A 197 1.35 -12.90 9.92
C ARG A 197 0.04 -12.30 9.46
N GLY A 198 -0.38 -12.63 8.24
CA GLY A 198 -1.65 -12.18 7.68
C GLY A 198 -2.71 -13.29 7.63
N TYR A 199 -3.83 -12.98 7.02
CA TYR A 199 -4.95 -13.91 6.89
C TYR A 199 -4.59 -15.14 6.06
N LEU A 200 -5.09 -16.30 6.47
CA LEU A 200 -4.87 -17.58 5.77
C LEU A 200 -5.71 -17.72 4.49
N SER A 201 -6.73 -16.90 4.33
CA SER A 201 -7.57 -16.91 3.14
C SER A 201 -8.06 -15.50 2.81
N PRO A 202 -7.98 -15.05 1.54
CA PRO A 202 -8.53 -13.76 1.12
C PRO A 202 -10.06 -13.69 1.23
N PHE A 203 -10.75 -14.80 1.39
CA PHE A 203 -12.20 -14.83 1.62
C PHE A 203 -12.64 -14.32 2.99
N PHE A 204 -11.69 -14.09 3.91
CA PHE A 204 -11.97 -13.42 5.19
C PHE A 204 -12.05 -11.90 5.05
N ILE A 205 -11.60 -11.30 3.93
CA ILE A 205 -11.55 -9.84 3.73
C ILE A 205 -12.92 -9.22 3.93
N THR A 206 -13.03 -8.29 4.87
CA THR A 206 -14.24 -7.52 5.15
C THR A 206 -14.23 -6.16 4.48
N ASN A 207 -13.04 -5.57 4.26
CA ASN A 207 -12.85 -4.32 3.55
C ASN A 207 -12.12 -4.58 2.22
N GLN A 208 -12.89 -4.59 1.12
CA GLN A 208 -12.37 -4.88 -0.21
C GLN A 208 -11.48 -3.75 -0.77
N GLU A 209 -11.72 -2.52 -0.38
CA GLU A 209 -10.93 -1.36 -0.85
C GLU A 209 -9.50 -1.43 -0.31
N LYS A 210 -9.34 -1.72 0.99
CA LYS A 210 -8.04 -1.83 1.67
C LYS A 210 -7.46 -3.26 1.68
N GLN A 211 -8.18 -4.25 1.13
CA GLN A 211 -7.80 -5.68 1.16
C GLN A 211 -7.45 -6.17 2.57
N ARG A 212 -8.23 -5.75 3.57
CA ARG A 212 -8.02 -6.07 5.00
C ARG A 212 -9.26 -6.70 5.62
N VAL A 213 -9.04 -7.50 6.66
CA VAL A 213 -10.05 -7.97 7.58
C VAL A 213 -10.09 -7.01 8.77
N ILE A 214 -11.25 -6.43 9.07
CA ILE A 214 -11.46 -5.57 10.23
C ILE A 214 -12.48 -6.25 11.13
N LEU A 215 -12.09 -6.55 12.36
CA LEU A 215 -12.93 -7.20 13.37
C LEU A 215 -13.10 -6.25 14.56
N ASP A 216 -14.32 -5.80 14.81
CA ASP A 216 -14.65 -4.89 15.91
C ASP A 216 -15.10 -5.70 17.14
N ASN A 217 -14.48 -5.47 18.29
CA ASN A 217 -14.70 -6.16 19.54
C ASN A 217 -14.62 -7.71 19.43
N PRO A 218 -13.60 -8.27 18.75
CA PRO A 218 -13.50 -9.70 18.54
C PRO A 218 -13.14 -10.46 19.82
N TYR A 219 -13.52 -11.73 19.84
CA TYR A 219 -12.84 -12.73 20.65
C TYR A 219 -11.57 -13.18 19.94
N ILE A 220 -10.52 -13.50 20.70
CA ILE A 220 -9.22 -13.93 20.18
C ILE A 220 -8.90 -15.30 20.79
N LEU A 221 -8.91 -16.32 19.94
CA LEU A 221 -8.51 -17.68 20.32
C LEU A 221 -7.02 -17.86 20.05
N LEU A 222 -6.27 -18.23 21.07
CA LEU A 222 -4.84 -18.51 21.01
C LEU A 222 -4.62 -20.03 21.22
N PHE A 223 -4.05 -20.69 20.21
CA PHE A 223 -3.82 -22.13 20.23
C PHE A 223 -2.40 -22.48 19.81
N ASP A 224 -1.71 -23.32 20.56
CA ASP A 224 -0.28 -23.63 20.35
C ASP A 224 -0.01 -24.65 19.25
N LYS A 225 -1.03 -25.37 18.78
CA LYS A 225 -0.95 -26.41 17.75
C LYS A 225 -1.72 -26.04 16.49
N LYS A 226 -1.70 -26.96 15.51
CA LYS A 226 -2.49 -26.86 14.28
C LYS A 226 -3.96 -27.21 14.51
N ILE A 227 -4.84 -26.53 13.81
CA ILE A 227 -6.28 -26.81 13.77
C ILE A 227 -6.63 -27.31 12.37
N SER A 228 -6.87 -28.60 12.23
CA SER A 228 -7.28 -29.22 10.96
C SER A 228 -8.69 -29.81 11.01
N ASN A 229 -9.14 -30.26 12.20
CA ASN A 229 -10.45 -30.86 12.41
C ASN A 229 -11.43 -29.80 12.95
N ILE A 230 -12.53 -29.61 12.25
CA ILE A 230 -13.56 -28.63 12.65
C ILE A 230 -14.25 -29.02 13.95
N ARG A 231 -14.35 -30.32 14.26
CA ARG A 231 -15.05 -30.81 15.45
C ARG A 231 -14.46 -30.27 16.74
N ASP A 232 -13.15 -30.14 16.80
CA ASP A 232 -12.44 -29.64 17.98
C ASP A 232 -12.74 -28.15 18.22
N LEU A 233 -13.02 -27.39 17.14
CA LEU A 233 -13.33 -25.97 17.16
C LEU A 233 -14.82 -25.65 17.36
N LEU A 234 -15.73 -26.62 17.08
CA LEU A 234 -17.17 -26.41 17.11
C LEU A 234 -17.68 -25.82 18.45
N PRO A 235 -17.26 -26.29 19.64
CA PRO A 235 -17.75 -25.74 20.90
C PRO A 235 -17.45 -24.25 21.08
N VAL A 236 -16.29 -23.80 20.61
CA VAL A 236 -15.88 -22.37 20.61
C VAL A 236 -16.71 -21.57 19.62
N LEU A 237 -16.89 -22.09 18.40
CA LEU A 237 -17.68 -21.43 17.37
C LEU A 237 -19.14 -21.24 17.77
N GLU A 238 -19.74 -22.21 18.39
CA GLU A 238 -21.12 -22.11 18.90
C GLU A 238 -21.26 -21.04 19.99
N GLN A 239 -20.29 -20.97 20.90
CA GLN A 239 -20.29 -19.96 21.96
C GLN A 239 -20.12 -18.55 21.38
N VAL A 240 -19.19 -18.39 20.44
CA VAL A 240 -18.93 -17.10 19.75
C VAL A 240 -20.13 -16.66 18.91
N ALA A 241 -20.75 -17.60 18.19
CA ALA A 241 -21.97 -17.33 17.42
C ALA A 241 -23.13 -16.87 18.32
N LYS A 242 -23.34 -17.51 19.47
CA LYS A 242 -24.34 -17.09 20.47
C LYS A 242 -24.04 -15.69 21.03
N ALA A 243 -22.75 -15.35 21.19
CA ALA A 243 -22.35 -14.05 21.69
C ALA A 243 -22.46 -12.93 20.60
N GLY A 244 -22.64 -13.29 19.33
CA GLY A 244 -22.79 -12.35 18.21
C GLY A 244 -21.56 -11.49 17.93
N LYS A 245 -20.37 -11.95 18.32
CA LYS A 245 -19.12 -11.23 18.14
C LYS A 245 -18.21 -11.88 17.09
N PRO A 246 -17.31 -11.11 16.45
CA PRO A 246 -16.30 -11.67 15.58
C PRO A 246 -15.30 -12.56 16.32
N LEU A 247 -14.60 -13.42 15.58
CA LEU A 247 -13.56 -14.30 16.10
C LEU A 247 -12.27 -14.18 15.29
N LEU A 248 -11.16 -13.88 15.98
CA LEU A 248 -9.82 -14.08 15.46
C LEU A 248 -9.26 -15.38 16.02
N ILE A 249 -8.70 -16.22 15.16
CA ILE A 249 -8.00 -17.44 15.53
C ILE A 249 -6.52 -17.27 15.22
N ILE A 250 -5.67 -17.39 16.25
CA ILE A 250 -4.21 -17.39 16.13
C ILE A 250 -3.72 -18.76 16.58
N ALA A 251 -3.28 -19.57 15.61
CA ALA A 251 -2.82 -20.93 15.85
C ALA A 251 -1.52 -21.21 15.11
N GLU A 252 -0.84 -22.33 15.42
CA GLU A 252 0.33 -22.74 14.63
C GLU A 252 0.01 -22.76 13.13
N ASP A 253 -1.12 -23.36 12.78
CA ASP A 253 -1.73 -23.33 11.45
C ASP A 253 -3.23 -23.62 11.56
N VAL A 254 -4.00 -23.17 10.57
CA VAL A 254 -5.40 -23.59 10.40
C VAL A 254 -5.56 -24.09 8.98
N GLU A 255 -5.86 -25.37 8.81
CA GLU A 255 -5.84 -26.02 7.50
C GLU A 255 -7.03 -26.99 7.31
N GLY A 256 -7.15 -27.52 6.11
CA GLY A 256 -8.12 -28.58 5.80
C GLY A 256 -9.58 -28.19 6.01
N GLU A 257 -10.33 -29.09 6.66
CA GLU A 257 -11.78 -28.92 6.91
C GLU A 257 -12.09 -27.71 7.82
N ALA A 258 -11.21 -27.45 8.80
CA ALA A 258 -11.39 -26.33 9.72
C ALA A 258 -11.34 -24.98 8.98
N LEU A 259 -10.31 -24.77 8.14
CA LEU A 259 -10.19 -23.53 7.36
C LEU A 259 -11.35 -23.37 6.37
N ALA A 260 -11.70 -24.43 5.64
CA ALA A 260 -12.80 -24.40 4.68
C ALA A 260 -14.13 -24.02 5.34
N THR A 261 -14.41 -24.58 6.51
CA THR A 261 -15.64 -24.29 7.25
C THR A 261 -15.67 -22.86 7.78
N LEU A 262 -14.55 -22.35 8.30
CA LEU A 262 -14.46 -20.95 8.74
C LEU A 262 -14.70 -19.98 7.57
N VAL A 263 -14.10 -20.24 6.41
CA VAL A 263 -14.31 -19.45 5.20
C VAL A 263 -15.78 -19.44 4.79
N VAL A 264 -16.42 -20.62 4.71
CA VAL A 264 -17.85 -20.73 4.32
C VAL A 264 -18.76 -19.99 5.31
N ASN A 265 -18.52 -20.12 6.61
CA ASN A 265 -19.30 -19.43 7.64
C ASN A 265 -19.10 -17.90 7.59
N SER A 266 -17.89 -17.44 7.32
CA SER A 266 -17.59 -16.02 7.15
C SER A 266 -18.28 -15.46 5.90
N MET A 267 -18.20 -16.16 4.75
CA MET A 267 -18.88 -15.76 3.51
C MET A 267 -20.40 -15.73 3.64
N ARG A 268 -20.99 -16.63 4.43
CA ARG A 268 -22.43 -16.66 4.70
C ARG A 268 -22.87 -15.66 5.76
N GLY A 269 -21.94 -14.95 6.39
CA GLY A 269 -22.22 -13.99 7.46
C GLY A 269 -22.73 -14.62 8.77
N ILE A 270 -22.53 -15.92 8.96
CA ILE A 270 -22.94 -16.63 10.19
C ILE A 270 -22.04 -16.23 11.35
N ILE A 271 -20.73 -16.22 11.12
CA ILE A 271 -19.71 -15.74 12.08
C ILE A 271 -18.69 -14.94 11.28
N LYS A 272 -18.47 -13.69 11.65
CA LYS A 272 -17.32 -12.94 11.13
C LYS A 272 -16.06 -13.51 11.77
N SER A 273 -15.24 -14.22 11.01
CA SER A 273 -14.03 -14.84 11.52
C SER A 273 -12.85 -14.60 10.62
N CYS A 274 -11.66 -14.65 11.22
CA CYS A 274 -10.39 -14.67 10.51
C CYS A 274 -9.44 -15.64 11.21
N ALA A 275 -8.63 -16.34 10.43
CA ALA A 275 -7.58 -17.22 10.92
C ALA A 275 -6.23 -16.74 10.43
N VAL A 276 -5.25 -16.69 11.33
CA VAL A 276 -3.86 -16.31 11.07
C VAL A 276 -2.91 -17.31 11.73
N LYS A 277 -1.69 -17.43 11.16
CA LYS A 277 -0.64 -18.21 11.81
C LYS A 277 -0.06 -17.46 13.00
N ALA A 278 0.27 -18.18 14.05
CA ALA A 278 1.00 -17.63 15.18
C ALA A 278 2.40 -17.15 14.75
N PRO A 279 2.87 -16.01 15.27
CA PRO A 279 4.20 -15.51 14.97
C PRO A 279 5.29 -16.37 15.62
N GLY A 280 6.46 -16.45 14.96
CA GLY A 280 7.60 -17.23 15.42
C GLY A 280 7.49 -18.73 15.13
N PHE A 281 8.48 -19.49 15.63
CA PHE A 281 8.61 -20.93 15.49
C PHE A 281 9.08 -21.56 16.79
N GLY A 282 8.67 -22.82 17.08
CA GLY A 282 9.10 -23.55 18.28
C GLY A 282 8.76 -22.79 19.57
N ASP A 283 9.69 -22.74 20.52
CA ASP A 283 9.50 -22.08 21.83
C ASP A 283 9.26 -20.58 21.72
N ARG A 284 9.80 -19.93 20.67
CA ARG A 284 9.50 -18.49 20.42
C ARG A 284 8.04 -18.28 20.07
N ARG A 285 7.42 -19.20 19.31
CA ARG A 285 5.99 -19.11 19.01
C ARG A 285 5.15 -19.17 20.28
N LYS A 286 5.49 -20.10 21.21
CA LYS A 286 4.82 -20.20 22.52
C LYS A 286 4.94 -18.89 23.31
N SER A 287 6.17 -18.36 23.40
CA SER A 287 6.41 -17.10 24.09
C SER A 287 5.66 -15.91 23.49
N MET A 288 5.54 -15.84 22.15
CA MET A 288 4.79 -14.79 21.48
C MET A 288 3.27 -14.96 21.64
N LEU A 289 2.77 -16.18 21.65
CA LEU A 289 1.35 -16.46 22.00
C LEU A 289 1.04 -16.01 23.42
N GLU A 290 1.93 -16.26 24.38
CA GLU A 290 1.79 -15.78 25.77
C GLU A 290 1.80 -14.24 25.84
N ASP A 291 2.67 -13.58 25.06
CA ASP A 291 2.70 -12.12 24.99
C ASP A 291 1.37 -11.54 24.46
N ILE A 292 0.78 -12.20 23.44
CA ILE A 292 -0.54 -11.84 22.91
C ILE A 292 -1.64 -12.14 23.95
N ALA A 293 -1.53 -13.25 24.69
CA ALA A 293 -2.48 -13.59 25.73
C ALA A 293 -2.52 -12.53 26.84
N VAL A 294 -1.36 -12.11 27.34
CA VAL A 294 -1.26 -11.03 28.33
C VAL A 294 -1.83 -9.73 27.80
N LEU A 295 -1.50 -9.36 26.53
CA LEU A 295 -2.00 -8.14 25.90
C LEU A 295 -3.54 -8.14 25.77
N THR A 296 -4.15 -9.29 25.49
CA THR A 296 -5.58 -9.40 25.17
C THR A 296 -6.42 -9.88 26.35
N GLY A 297 -5.77 -10.20 27.47
CA GLY A 297 -6.44 -10.73 28.66
C GLY A 297 -7.03 -12.13 28.46
N GLY A 298 -6.42 -12.92 27.57
CA GLY A 298 -6.80 -14.32 27.31
C GLY A 298 -5.77 -15.31 27.83
N GLU A 299 -6.00 -16.59 27.50
CA GLU A 299 -5.10 -17.70 27.82
C GLU A 299 -4.70 -18.43 26.53
N VAL A 300 -3.48 -18.95 26.49
CA VAL A 300 -3.05 -19.83 25.40
C VAL A 300 -3.64 -21.22 25.68
N ILE A 301 -4.45 -21.72 24.78
CA ILE A 301 -4.97 -23.09 24.87
C ILE A 301 -3.85 -24.05 24.45
N ALA A 302 -3.29 -24.79 25.42
CA ALA A 302 -2.20 -25.73 25.21
C ALA A 302 -2.47 -27.01 26.01
N GLU A 303 -2.32 -28.17 25.35
CA GLU A 303 -2.52 -29.45 25.99
C GLU A 303 -1.47 -29.73 27.08
N GLU A 304 -0.27 -29.15 26.94
CA GLU A 304 0.81 -29.28 27.93
C GLU A 304 0.41 -28.74 29.31
N ILE A 305 -0.49 -27.76 29.36
CA ILE A 305 -1.04 -27.20 30.62
C ILE A 305 -2.45 -27.74 30.95
N GLY A 306 -2.90 -28.79 30.25
CA GLY A 306 -4.17 -29.44 30.47
C GLY A 306 -5.39 -28.77 29.85
N LEU A 307 -5.19 -27.76 28.98
CA LEU A 307 -6.26 -27.09 28.24
C LEU A 307 -6.44 -27.75 26.87
N SER A 308 -7.70 -27.98 26.49
CA SER A 308 -8.04 -28.51 25.17
C SER A 308 -9.03 -27.61 24.45
N LEU A 309 -8.93 -27.57 23.12
CA LEU A 309 -9.78 -26.76 22.28
C LEU A 309 -11.28 -27.09 22.44
N GLU A 310 -11.60 -28.38 22.60
CA GLU A 310 -12.96 -28.87 22.80
C GLU A 310 -13.63 -28.35 24.08
N LYS A 311 -12.82 -28.04 25.11
CA LYS A 311 -13.29 -27.56 26.41
C LYS A 311 -13.10 -26.04 26.60
N ALA A 312 -12.58 -25.35 25.59
CA ALA A 312 -12.35 -23.93 25.67
C ALA A 312 -13.64 -23.13 25.86
N THR A 313 -13.58 -22.12 26.70
CA THR A 313 -14.70 -21.24 27.03
C THR A 313 -14.42 -19.81 26.66
N LEU A 314 -15.44 -18.96 26.51
CA LEU A 314 -15.28 -17.54 26.18
C LEU A 314 -14.44 -16.76 27.20
N THR A 315 -14.33 -17.24 28.43
CA THR A 315 -13.52 -16.59 29.48
C THR A 315 -12.02 -16.74 29.26
N GLN A 316 -11.60 -17.74 28.50
CA GLN A 316 -10.22 -18.02 28.16
C GLN A 316 -9.80 -17.29 26.87
N LEU A 317 -10.78 -16.81 26.10
CA LEU A 317 -10.49 -16.06 24.88
C LEU A 317 -10.07 -14.63 25.20
N GLY A 318 -9.01 -14.17 24.54
CA GLY A 318 -8.59 -12.78 24.58
C GLY A 318 -9.62 -11.86 23.91
N ARG A 319 -9.51 -10.57 24.17
CA ARG A 319 -10.35 -9.51 23.58
C ARG A 319 -9.51 -8.32 23.17
N ALA A 320 -10.00 -7.58 22.20
CA ALA A 320 -9.46 -6.29 21.81
C ALA A 320 -10.62 -5.39 21.33
N LYS A 321 -10.38 -4.10 21.25
CA LYS A 321 -11.34 -3.16 20.66
C LYS A 321 -11.46 -3.39 19.16
N THR A 322 -10.33 -3.49 18.46
CA THR A 322 -10.28 -3.72 17.02
C THR A 322 -9.11 -4.62 16.67
N VAL A 323 -9.26 -5.48 15.68
CA VAL A 323 -8.16 -6.23 15.06
C VAL A 323 -8.21 -5.99 13.57
N GLU A 324 -7.06 -5.59 13.01
CA GLU A 324 -6.86 -5.47 11.56
C GLU A 324 -5.91 -6.56 11.07
N VAL A 325 -6.33 -7.31 10.05
CA VAL A 325 -5.49 -8.34 9.42
C VAL A 325 -5.33 -8.01 7.94
N ALA A 326 -4.09 -7.75 7.54
CA ALA A 326 -3.71 -7.61 6.15
C ALA A 326 -3.16 -8.94 5.59
N LYS A 327 -2.64 -8.92 4.38
CA LYS A 327 -2.05 -10.09 3.73
C LYS A 327 -0.84 -10.65 4.49
N ASP A 328 -0.02 -9.77 5.06
CA ASP A 328 1.29 -10.13 5.63
C ASP A 328 1.44 -9.77 7.12
N ASN A 329 0.48 -9.05 7.71
CA ASN A 329 0.54 -8.65 9.11
C ASN A 329 -0.83 -8.64 9.80
N THR A 330 -0.80 -8.68 11.13
CA THR A 330 -1.95 -8.55 12.02
C THR A 330 -1.65 -7.50 13.08
N ILE A 331 -2.59 -6.58 13.30
CA ILE A 331 -2.52 -5.51 14.31
C ILE A 331 -3.65 -5.71 15.31
N ILE A 332 -3.31 -5.81 16.58
CA ILE A 332 -4.26 -5.84 17.70
C ILE A 332 -4.25 -4.45 18.32
N ILE A 333 -5.41 -3.80 18.38
CA ILE A 333 -5.58 -2.42 18.86
C ILE A 333 -6.43 -2.43 20.10
N ASP A 334 -5.96 -1.80 21.17
CA ASP A 334 -6.64 -1.67 22.44
C ASP A 334 -7.03 -3.04 23.01
N GLY A 335 -6.00 -3.86 23.31
CA GLY A 335 -6.14 -5.17 23.94
C GLY A 335 -6.72 -5.03 25.36
N ALA A 336 -7.57 -5.97 25.74
CA ALA A 336 -8.27 -5.95 27.03
C ALA A 336 -7.44 -6.50 28.20
N GLY A 337 -6.13 -6.70 28.01
CA GLY A 337 -5.22 -7.15 29.06
C GLY A 337 -5.02 -6.12 30.17
N ASP A 338 -4.67 -6.59 31.36
CA ASP A 338 -4.34 -5.69 32.48
C ASP A 338 -2.98 -5.02 32.24
N LYS A 339 -2.94 -3.69 32.36
CA LYS A 339 -1.71 -2.90 32.19
C LYS A 339 -0.59 -3.34 33.11
N THR A 340 -0.92 -3.73 34.34
CA THR A 340 0.05 -4.24 35.31
C THR A 340 0.67 -5.54 34.83
N ALA A 341 -0.15 -6.48 34.34
CA ALA A 341 0.31 -7.76 33.80
C ALA A 341 1.20 -7.57 32.55
N ILE A 342 0.88 -6.59 31.69
CA ILE A 342 1.72 -6.23 30.53
C ILE A 342 3.07 -5.69 31.00
N GLN A 343 3.10 -4.79 31.98
CA GLN A 343 4.34 -4.23 32.54
C GLN A 343 5.20 -5.31 33.20
N ASP A 344 4.61 -6.22 33.97
CA ASP A 344 5.31 -7.34 34.59
C ASP A 344 5.89 -8.29 33.53
N ARG A 345 5.15 -8.53 32.45
CA ARG A 345 5.66 -9.32 31.32
C ARG A 345 6.85 -8.66 30.66
N VAL A 346 6.79 -7.36 30.41
CA VAL A 346 7.91 -6.56 29.86
C VAL A 346 9.12 -6.62 30.80
N ALA A 347 8.91 -6.48 32.12
CA ALA A 347 9.99 -6.58 33.09
C ALA A 347 10.65 -7.98 33.07
N THR A 348 9.86 -9.03 32.99
CA THR A 348 10.36 -10.42 32.87
C THR A 348 11.22 -10.60 31.60
N ILE A 349 10.78 -10.08 30.45
CA ILE A 349 11.56 -10.19 29.22
C ILE A 349 12.85 -9.36 29.31
N ARG A 350 12.86 -8.22 29.98
CA ARG A 350 14.08 -7.43 30.21
C ARG A 350 15.12 -8.18 31.02
N VAL A 351 14.71 -8.93 32.04
CA VAL A 351 15.63 -9.81 32.79
C VAL A 351 16.21 -10.89 31.86
N GLN A 352 15.38 -11.50 31.01
CA GLN A 352 15.84 -12.47 30.02
C GLN A 352 16.86 -11.88 29.02
N ILE A 353 16.75 -10.60 28.67
CA ILE A 353 17.73 -9.89 27.82
C ILE A 353 19.09 -9.80 28.50
N GLU A 354 19.12 -9.51 29.81
CA GLU A 354 20.35 -9.44 30.60
C GLU A 354 21.02 -10.80 30.76
N GLU A 355 20.23 -11.87 30.86
CA GLU A 355 20.70 -13.25 30.99
C GLU A 355 21.09 -13.88 29.64
N ALA A 356 20.67 -13.30 28.51
CA ALA A 356 20.88 -13.85 27.18
C ALA A 356 22.37 -13.85 26.80
N THR A 357 22.91 -15.01 26.46
CA THR A 357 24.29 -15.22 26.06
C THR A 357 24.52 -15.01 24.56
N SER A 358 23.47 -15.14 23.73
CA SER A 358 23.50 -14.97 22.28
C SER A 358 23.01 -13.57 21.90
N ASP A 359 23.77 -12.87 21.04
CA ASP A 359 23.35 -11.56 20.50
C ASP A 359 22.07 -11.68 19.71
N TYR A 360 21.86 -12.79 18.99
CA TYR A 360 20.63 -13.06 18.26
C TYR A 360 19.41 -13.22 19.19
N ASP A 361 19.57 -13.95 20.31
CA ASP A 361 18.47 -14.13 21.27
C ASP A 361 18.16 -12.79 21.98
N ARG A 362 19.21 -12.03 22.29
CA ARG A 362 19.07 -10.69 22.86
C ARG A 362 18.29 -9.76 21.93
N GLU A 363 18.61 -9.74 20.64
CA GLU A 363 17.88 -8.97 19.62
C GLU A 363 16.41 -9.37 19.56
N LYS A 364 16.09 -10.67 19.53
CA LYS A 364 14.71 -11.17 19.48
C LYS A 364 13.91 -10.89 20.74
N LEU A 365 14.55 -10.88 21.91
CA LEU A 365 13.90 -10.46 23.16
C LEU A 365 13.65 -8.95 23.17
N GLN A 366 14.58 -8.14 22.63
CA GLN A 366 14.39 -6.71 22.46
C GLN A 366 13.21 -6.39 21.53
N GLU A 367 13.07 -7.11 20.41
CA GLU A 367 11.89 -6.99 19.53
C GLU A 367 10.58 -7.25 20.28
N ARG A 368 10.53 -8.28 21.13
CA ARG A 368 9.32 -8.59 21.93
C ARG A 368 8.99 -7.47 22.91
N VAL A 369 9.99 -6.92 23.61
CA VAL A 369 9.80 -5.76 24.49
C VAL A 369 9.27 -4.57 23.71
N ALA A 370 9.87 -4.25 22.56
CA ALA A 370 9.44 -3.14 21.73
C ALA A 370 7.97 -3.30 21.27
N LYS A 371 7.56 -4.52 20.86
CA LYS A 371 6.18 -4.82 20.46
C LYS A 371 5.17 -4.72 21.59
N LEU A 372 5.53 -5.13 22.81
CA LEU A 372 4.64 -5.08 23.98
C LEU A 372 4.56 -3.67 24.61
N SER A 373 5.70 -2.95 24.66
CA SER A 373 5.77 -1.66 25.36
C SER A 373 5.47 -0.45 24.46
N GLY A 374 5.56 -0.61 23.14
CA GLY A 374 5.40 0.50 22.19
C GLY A 374 3.96 0.96 22.02
N GLY A 375 3.00 0.08 22.26
CA GLY A 375 1.58 0.35 22.00
C GLY A 375 1.26 0.58 20.54
N VAL A 376 0.05 1.07 20.28
CA VAL A 376 -0.43 1.48 18.95
C VAL A 376 -0.91 2.92 19.04
N ALA A 377 -0.35 3.79 18.19
CA ALA A 377 -0.89 5.14 18.03
C ALA A 377 -2.09 5.08 17.09
N VAL A 378 -3.24 5.54 17.55
CA VAL A 378 -4.47 5.62 16.77
C VAL A 378 -4.73 7.08 16.42
N ILE A 379 -4.68 7.41 15.13
CA ILE A 379 -5.06 8.71 14.61
C ILE A 379 -6.52 8.62 14.21
N ARG A 380 -7.39 9.41 14.85
CA ARG A 380 -8.81 9.50 14.48
C ARG A 380 -9.02 10.70 13.58
N ALA A 381 -9.43 10.41 12.33
CA ALA A 381 -9.74 11.46 11.36
C ALA A 381 -11.04 12.15 11.74
N GLY A 382 -11.01 13.48 11.92
CA GLY A 382 -12.18 14.29 12.23
C GLY A 382 -12.67 15.07 11.02
N ALA A 383 -14.00 15.07 10.76
CA ALA A 383 -14.61 15.84 9.67
C ALA A 383 -16.10 16.09 9.93
N ALA A 384 -16.68 17.03 9.17
CA ALA A 384 -18.10 17.39 9.30
C ALA A 384 -19.03 16.41 8.57
N THR A 385 -18.55 15.73 7.54
CA THR A 385 -19.32 14.80 6.71
C THR A 385 -18.57 13.48 6.53
N GLU A 386 -19.30 12.39 6.28
CA GLU A 386 -18.73 11.06 6.04
C GLU A 386 -17.81 11.03 4.79
N VAL A 387 -18.18 11.78 3.75
CA VAL A 387 -17.37 11.88 2.51
C VAL A 387 -16.04 12.58 2.78
N GLU A 388 -16.07 13.69 3.53
CA GLU A 388 -14.87 14.42 3.93
C GLU A 388 -13.99 13.57 4.87
N MET A 389 -14.61 12.85 5.80
CA MET A 389 -13.91 11.98 6.74
C MET A 389 -13.15 10.87 6.00
N LYS A 390 -13.80 10.24 5.02
CA LYS A 390 -13.16 9.20 4.21
C LYS A 390 -11.97 9.76 3.41
N GLU A 391 -12.12 10.90 2.76
CA GLU A 391 -11.06 11.58 2.03
C GLU A 391 -9.88 11.93 2.95
N LYS A 392 -10.19 12.49 4.14
CA LYS A 392 -9.17 12.89 5.11
C LYS A 392 -8.43 11.69 5.71
N ARG A 393 -9.14 10.60 5.97
CA ARG A 393 -8.54 9.34 6.42
C ARG A 393 -7.58 8.76 5.37
N ASP A 394 -8.01 8.70 4.12
CA ASP A 394 -7.18 8.18 3.03
C ASP A 394 -5.92 9.05 2.88
N ARG A 395 -6.03 10.38 3.00
CA ARG A 395 -4.91 11.32 2.99
C ARG A 395 -3.95 11.15 4.16
N ILE A 396 -4.46 10.84 5.37
CA ILE A 396 -3.61 10.52 6.53
C ILE A 396 -2.89 9.19 6.33
N ASP A 397 -3.56 8.17 5.77
CA ASP A 397 -2.94 6.87 5.44
C ASP A 397 -1.79 7.05 4.44
N ASP A 398 -1.99 7.82 3.35
CA ASP A 398 -0.96 8.10 2.35
C ASP A 398 0.24 8.82 2.97
N ALA A 399 -0.03 9.84 3.80
CA ALA A 399 1.00 10.58 4.51
C ALA A 399 1.80 9.69 5.48
N LEU A 400 1.14 8.76 6.16
CA LEU A 400 1.79 7.80 7.05
C LEU A 400 2.71 6.84 6.27
N HIS A 401 2.26 6.33 5.13
CA HIS A 401 3.06 5.47 4.26
C HIS A 401 4.28 6.20 3.70
N ALA A 402 4.11 7.42 3.20
CA ALA A 402 5.21 8.26 2.71
C ALA A 402 6.23 8.55 3.82
N THR A 403 5.75 8.84 5.03
CA THR A 403 6.62 9.11 6.18
C THR A 403 7.44 7.88 6.58
N ARG A 404 6.84 6.69 6.61
CA ARG A 404 7.57 5.43 6.85
C ARG A 404 8.63 5.19 5.77
N ALA A 405 8.27 5.38 4.50
CA ALA A 405 9.20 5.26 3.39
C ALA A 405 10.40 6.23 3.50
N ALA A 406 10.16 7.46 3.99
CA ALA A 406 11.21 8.45 4.23
C ALA A 406 12.14 8.07 5.40
N VAL A 407 11.59 7.52 6.46
CA VAL A 407 12.38 7.05 7.61
C VAL A 407 13.24 5.84 7.25
N GLU A 408 12.73 4.95 6.39
CA GLU A 408 13.46 3.74 5.94
C GLU A 408 14.63 4.06 5.00
N GLU A 409 14.42 4.87 3.98
CA GLU A 409 15.40 5.06 2.90
C GLU A 409 15.83 6.52 2.69
N GLY A 410 15.41 7.42 3.58
CA GLY A 410 15.75 8.83 3.48
C GLY A 410 14.88 9.60 2.50
N ILE A 411 15.30 10.84 2.26
CA ILE A 411 14.59 11.85 1.48
C ILE A 411 15.46 12.44 0.37
N VAL A 412 14.80 12.87 -0.68
CA VAL A 412 15.40 13.61 -1.81
C VAL A 412 14.61 14.88 -2.06
N ALA A 413 15.14 15.79 -2.89
CA ALA A 413 14.40 16.96 -3.34
C ALA A 413 13.14 16.54 -4.11
N GLY A 414 11.98 17.05 -3.70
CA GLY A 414 10.69 16.71 -4.27
C GLY A 414 10.40 17.41 -5.61
N GLY A 415 9.11 17.40 -5.99
CA GLY A 415 8.65 18.10 -7.19
C GLY A 415 9.22 17.57 -8.52
N GLY A 416 9.72 16.33 -8.54
CA GLY A 416 10.36 15.70 -9.72
C GLY A 416 11.82 16.12 -9.94
N VAL A 417 12.40 16.96 -9.07
CA VAL A 417 13.77 17.46 -9.21
C VAL A 417 14.80 16.35 -9.01
N ALA A 418 14.61 15.45 -8.06
CA ALA A 418 15.53 14.34 -7.82
C ALA A 418 15.70 13.46 -9.07
N LEU A 419 14.60 13.11 -9.77
CA LEU A 419 14.66 12.36 -11.03
C LEU A 419 15.40 13.14 -12.13
N LEU A 420 15.16 14.46 -12.22
CA LEU A 420 15.84 15.32 -13.18
C LEU A 420 17.36 15.42 -12.92
N ARG A 421 17.79 15.38 -11.66
CA ARG A 421 19.22 15.33 -11.28
C ARG A 421 19.82 13.96 -11.53
N ALA A 422 19.19 12.93 -11.04
CA ALA A 422 19.68 11.56 -11.12
C ALA A 422 19.83 11.07 -12.58
N ARG A 423 18.96 11.53 -13.50
CA ARG A 423 19.08 11.16 -14.91
C ARG A 423 20.41 11.56 -15.56
N ASN A 424 21.14 12.56 -15.00
CA ASN A 424 22.40 13.02 -15.59
C ASN A 424 23.48 11.92 -15.57
N THR A 425 23.38 10.92 -14.70
CA THR A 425 24.26 9.74 -14.73
C THR A 425 24.16 8.99 -16.07
N LEU A 426 23.00 9.09 -16.76
CA LEU A 426 22.76 8.43 -18.05
C LEU A 426 23.55 9.07 -19.20
N LEU A 427 24.06 10.29 -19.07
CA LEU A 427 24.92 10.93 -20.08
C LEU A 427 26.24 10.18 -20.25
N ASN A 428 26.70 9.50 -19.19
CA ASN A 428 27.93 8.71 -19.17
C ASN A 428 27.66 7.20 -19.28
N THR A 429 26.39 6.77 -19.42
CA THR A 429 26.00 5.37 -19.51
C THR A 429 25.95 4.96 -20.98
N ALA A 430 26.74 3.96 -21.35
CA ALA A 430 26.78 3.43 -22.72
C ALA A 430 26.00 2.11 -22.82
N GLY A 431 25.15 2.01 -23.84
CA GLY A 431 24.51 0.77 -24.24
C GLY A 431 25.46 -0.12 -25.05
N ALA A 432 25.25 -1.42 -25.04
CA ALA A 432 26.08 -2.37 -25.83
C ALA A 432 25.87 -2.22 -27.35
N ASN A 433 24.77 -1.62 -27.77
CA ASN A 433 24.46 -1.33 -29.17
C ASN A 433 23.57 -0.06 -29.27
N THR A 434 23.27 0.35 -30.51
CA THR A 434 22.48 1.55 -30.81
C THR A 434 21.08 1.50 -30.21
N ASP A 435 20.43 0.32 -30.19
CA ASP A 435 19.07 0.15 -29.71
C ASP A 435 19.02 0.22 -28.19
N GLN A 436 20.01 -0.37 -27.49
CA GLN A 436 20.16 -0.19 -26.04
C GLN A 436 20.44 1.27 -25.67
N GLN A 437 21.28 1.95 -26.47
CA GLN A 437 21.53 3.39 -26.27
C GLN A 437 20.25 4.22 -26.45
N ALA A 438 19.37 3.84 -27.37
CA ALA A 438 18.06 4.47 -27.52
C ALA A 438 17.18 4.21 -26.30
N GLY A 439 17.20 2.99 -25.74
CA GLY A 439 16.53 2.64 -24.48
C GLY A 439 16.97 3.53 -23.30
N ILE A 440 18.27 3.80 -23.18
CA ILE A 440 18.82 4.72 -22.17
C ILE A 440 18.28 6.14 -22.36
N LYS A 441 18.26 6.63 -23.60
CA LYS A 441 17.73 7.97 -23.92
C LYS A 441 16.23 8.09 -23.64
N ILE A 442 15.45 7.02 -23.81
CA ILE A 442 14.02 6.99 -23.46
C ILE A 442 13.83 7.30 -21.97
N VAL A 443 14.58 6.62 -21.07
CA VAL A 443 14.49 6.87 -19.62
C VAL A 443 15.00 8.27 -19.26
N TYR A 444 16.10 8.72 -19.89
CA TYR A 444 16.60 10.08 -19.69
C TYR A 444 15.51 11.12 -19.96
N ARG A 445 14.75 10.95 -21.03
CA ARG A 445 13.64 11.85 -21.40
C ARG A 445 12.45 11.67 -20.45
N ALA A 446 12.11 10.44 -20.08
CA ALA A 446 10.96 10.15 -19.22
C ALA A 446 11.11 10.75 -17.81
N CYS A 447 12.32 10.84 -17.28
CA CYS A 447 12.59 11.44 -15.96
C CYS A 447 12.22 12.93 -15.85
N GLU A 448 11.97 13.64 -16.96
CA GLU A 448 11.43 15.00 -16.94
C GLU A 448 9.92 15.05 -16.69
N GLU A 449 9.18 14.01 -17.06
CA GLU A 449 7.72 14.09 -17.15
C GLU A 449 7.00 14.35 -15.82
N PRO A 450 7.46 13.86 -14.65
CA PRO A 450 6.85 14.24 -13.38
C PRO A 450 6.90 15.75 -13.12
N LEU A 451 8.07 16.38 -13.29
CA LEU A 451 8.19 17.84 -13.16
C LEU A 451 7.38 18.58 -14.22
N ARG A 452 7.36 18.07 -15.46
CA ARG A 452 6.56 18.61 -16.56
C ARG A 452 5.06 18.61 -16.22
N ALA A 453 4.56 17.51 -15.68
CA ALA A 453 3.15 17.37 -15.28
C ALA A 453 2.80 18.31 -14.11
N ILE A 454 3.69 18.44 -13.12
CA ILE A 454 3.52 19.34 -11.97
C ILE A 454 3.46 20.80 -12.45
N ALA A 455 4.39 21.22 -13.32
CA ALA A 455 4.42 22.57 -13.89
C ALA A 455 3.16 22.85 -14.72
N PHE A 456 2.73 21.90 -15.55
CA PHE A 456 1.51 22.02 -16.35
C PHE A 456 0.26 22.20 -15.47
N ASN A 457 0.12 21.37 -14.44
CA ASN A 457 -1.01 21.47 -13.49
C ASN A 457 -0.98 22.79 -12.70
N ALA A 458 0.20 23.35 -12.50
CA ALA A 458 0.38 24.65 -11.86
C ALA A 458 0.05 25.85 -12.79
N GLY A 459 -0.11 25.61 -14.10
CA GLY A 459 -0.35 26.65 -15.10
C GLY A 459 0.94 27.33 -15.61
N ALA A 460 2.11 26.78 -15.27
CA ALA A 460 3.39 27.24 -15.77
C ALA A 460 3.74 26.54 -17.10
N GLU A 461 4.60 27.17 -17.92
CA GLU A 461 5.09 26.53 -19.15
C GLU A 461 6.14 25.46 -18.82
N PRO A 462 5.83 24.14 -19.03
CA PRO A 462 6.70 23.06 -18.56
C PRO A 462 8.11 23.08 -19.12
N SER A 463 8.28 23.51 -20.38
CA SER A 463 9.58 23.52 -21.03
C SER A 463 10.49 24.59 -20.44
N VAL A 464 9.93 25.73 -20.05
CA VAL A 464 10.67 26.82 -19.39
C VAL A 464 11.10 26.38 -17.99
N VAL A 465 10.19 25.76 -17.24
CA VAL A 465 10.49 25.25 -15.89
C VAL A 465 11.59 24.20 -15.93
N ILE A 466 11.50 23.21 -16.84
CA ILE A 466 12.52 22.15 -16.95
C ILE A 466 13.88 22.73 -17.31
N ASN A 467 13.94 23.69 -18.25
CA ASN A 467 15.21 24.32 -18.62
C ASN A 467 15.83 25.05 -17.42
N ALA A 468 15.06 25.91 -16.76
CA ALA A 468 15.52 26.65 -15.58
C ALA A 468 16.01 25.73 -14.45
N VAL A 469 15.27 24.66 -14.18
CA VAL A 469 15.68 23.68 -13.16
C VAL A 469 16.89 22.88 -13.61
N SER A 470 17.03 22.53 -14.90
CA SER A 470 18.20 21.80 -15.43
C SER A 470 19.51 22.62 -15.37
N GLU A 471 19.43 23.93 -15.53
CA GLU A 471 20.59 24.86 -15.41
C GLU A 471 20.99 25.07 -13.94
N ALA A 472 20.07 24.91 -13.01
CA ALA A 472 20.35 25.00 -11.57
C ALA A 472 21.03 23.73 -11.04
N SER A 473 21.63 23.79 -9.85
CA SER A 473 22.35 22.69 -9.21
C SER A 473 21.74 22.30 -7.85
N GLY A 474 22.11 21.13 -7.35
CA GLY A 474 21.70 20.65 -6.04
C GLY A 474 20.17 20.48 -5.92
N ASN A 475 19.61 20.90 -4.80
CA ASN A 475 18.19 20.79 -4.52
C ASN A 475 17.35 21.95 -5.07
N HIS A 476 17.99 22.89 -5.80
CA HIS A 476 17.29 24.05 -6.34
C HIS A 476 16.30 23.64 -7.43
N GLY A 477 15.04 24.02 -7.28
CA GLY A 477 13.98 23.60 -8.18
C GLY A 477 12.75 24.51 -8.13
N TYR A 478 11.72 24.13 -8.87
CA TYR A 478 10.47 24.89 -8.99
C TYR A 478 9.47 24.45 -7.91
N ASN A 479 9.12 25.36 -7.01
CA ASN A 479 8.02 25.17 -6.06
C ASN A 479 6.69 25.60 -6.71
N ALA A 480 5.92 24.62 -7.17
CA ALA A 480 4.66 24.84 -7.86
C ALA A 480 3.55 25.44 -6.97
N ALA A 481 3.65 25.32 -5.63
CA ALA A 481 2.68 25.93 -4.72
C ALA A 481 2.81 27.45 -4.70
N THR A 482 4.05 27.96 -4.68
CA THR A 482 4.38 29.39 -4.55
C THR A 482 4.80 30.05 -5.88
N ASP A 483 4.91 29.28 -6.96
CA ASP A 483 5.37 29.73 -8.28
C ASP A 483 6.75 30.39 -8.20
N SER A 484 7.70 29.73 -7.55
CA SER A 484 9.04 30.29 -7.31
C SER A 484 10.14 29.23 -7.42
N TYR A 485 11.37 29.67 -7.69
CA TYR A 485 12.55 28.81 -7.74
C TYR A 485 13.34 28.95 -6.45
N VAL A 486 13.45 27.85 -5.69
CA VAL A 486 14.05 27.84 -4.34
C VAL A 486 14.80 26.52 -4.09
N ASP A 487 15.61 26.46 -3.02
CA ASP A 487 16.04 25.15 -2.49
C ASP A 487 14.81 24.41 -1.96
N LEU A 488 14.48 23.29 -2.60
CA LEU A 488 13.26 22.54 -2.28
C LEU A 488 13.35 21.83 -0.94
N VAL A 489 14.55 21.39 -0.53
CA VAL A 489 14.74 20.74 0.77
C VAL A 489 14.53 21.76 1.89
N ASP A 490 15.10 22.95 1.76
CA ASP A 490 14.91 24.02 2.76
C ASP A 490 13.46 24.52 2.78
N ALA A 491 12.79 24.53 1.64
CA ALA A 491 11.37 24.87 1.51
C ALA A 491 10.43 23.76 2.00
N GLY A 492 10.94 22.58 2.40
CA GLY A 492 10.16 21.44 2.85
C GLY A 492 9.46 20.68 1.73
N VAL A 493 9.85 20.87 0.47
CA VAL A 493 9.35 20.11 -0.70
C VAL A 493 10.29 18.93 -0.93
N ILE A 494 9.99 17.82 -0.24
CA ILE A 494 10.85 16.63 -0.15
C ILE A 494 10.05 15.36 -0.44
N ASP A 495 10.62 14.45 -1.24
CA ASP A 495 10.02 13.16 -1.55
C ASP A 495 10.79 12.02 -0.85
N PRO A 496 10.11 10.95 -0.38
CA PRO A 496 10.80 9.76 0.07
C PRO A 496 11.57 9.08 -1.07
N THR A 497 12.82 8.72 -0.84
CA THR A 497 13.67 8.05 -1.83
C THR A 497 13.05 6.75 -2.30
N LYS A 498 12.51 5.94 -1.37
CA LYS A 498 11.80 4.69 -1.65
C LYS A 498 10.63 4.87 -2.61
N VAL A 499 9.85 5.93 -2.44
CA VAL A 499 8.71 6.26 -3.32
C VAL A 499 9.20 6.55 -4.73
N THR A 500 10.16 7.46 -4.86
CA THR A 500 10.68 7.92 -6.16
C THR A 500 11.34 6.77 -6.95
N ARG A 501 12.19 5.96 -6.31
CA ARG A 501 12.84 4.83 -6.96
C ARG A 501 11.88 3.70 -7.33
N THR A 502 10.91 3.40 -6.45
CA THR A 502 9.90 2.36 -6.71
C THR A 502 9.01 2.75 -7.89
N ALA A 503 8.62 4.01 -7.98
CA ALA A 503 7.86 4.54 -9.11
C ALA A 503 8.60 4.33 -10.44
N LEU A 504 9.90 4.63 -10.50
CA LEU A 504 10.70 4.44 -11.71
C LEU A 504 10.87 2.94 -12.06
N ILE A 505 11.18 2.09 -11.09
CA ILE A 505 11.36 0.64 -11.30
C ILE A 505 10.08 0.01 -11.86
N ASN A 506 8.93 0.28 -11.25
CA ASN A 506 7.65 -0.29 -11.68
C ASN A 506 7.25 0.25 -13.07
N ALA A 507 7.47 1.53 -13.32
CA ALA A 507 7.21 2.16 -14.63
C ALA A 507 8.07 1.53 -15.73
N ALA A 508 9.38 1.38 -15.52
CA ALA A 508 10.30 0.80 -16.48
C ALA A 508 9.96 -0.67 -16.77
N SER A 509 9.62 -1.45 -15.73
CA SER A 509 9.25 -2.86 -15.85
C SER A 509 8.04 -3.06 -16.77
N ILE A 510 6.94 -2.37 -16.49
CA ILE A 510 5.69 -2.50 -17.25
C ILE A 510 5.83 -1.89 -18.66
N ALA A 511 6.47 -0.74 -18.77
CA ALA A 511 6.73 -0.13 -20.07
C ALA A 511 7.59 -1.03 -20.97
N GLY A 512 8.62 -1.68 -20.40
CA GLY A 512 9.44 -2.66 -21.12
C GLY A 512 8.64 -3.86 -21.62
N MET A 513 7.67 -4.37 -20.83
CA MET A 513 6.76 -5.43 -21.28
C MET A 513 5.84 -4.96 -22.41
N LEU A 514 5.26 -3.77 -22.31
CA LEU A 514 4.42 -3.19 -23.36
C LEU A 514 5.17 -3.01 -24.69
N LEU A 515 6.41 -2.53 -24.64
CA LEU A 515 7.23 -2.30 -25.82
C LEU A 515 7.65 -3.61 -26.51
N THR A 516 7.81 -4.69 -25.76
CA THR A 516 8.16 -6.02 -26.28
C THR A 516 6.94 -6.85 -26.69
N THR A 517 5.72 -6.34 -26.50
CA THR A 517 4.49 -7.05 -26.86
C THR A 517 4.27 -6.96 -28.37
N GLU A 518 4.07 -8.13 -29.01
CA GLU A 518 3.80 -8.24 -30.44
C GLU A 518 2.36 -8.68 -30.72
N CYS A 519 1.71 -9.36 -29.78
CA CYS A 519 0.38 -9.93 -29.99
C CYS A 519 -0.51 -9.69 -28.77
N ALA A 520 -1.75 -9.29 -29.00
CA ALA A 520 -2.80 -9.21 -27.99
C ALA A 520 -3.89 -10.25 -28.28
N ILE A 521 -4.27 -11.01 -27.25
CA ILE A 521 -5.31 -12.06 -27.35
C ILE A 521 -6.42 -11.71 -26.35
N ASN A 522 -7.62 -11.45 -26.83
CA ASN A 522 -8.78 -11.15 -26.00
C ASN A 522 -9.98 -12.02 -26.32
N THR A 523 -10.90 -12.16 -25.39
CA THR A 523 -12.18 -12.84 -25.60
C THR A 523 -13.09 -11.94 -26.44
N ILE A 524 -13.73 -12.49 -27.45
CA ILE A 524 -14.77 -11.78 -28.21
C ILE A 524 -16.00 -11.68 -27.30
N PRO A 525 -16.52 -10.46 -27.00
CA PRO A 525 -17.77 -10.34 -26.26
C PRO A 525 -18.91 -11.05 -27.02
N GLU A 526 -19.67 -11.87 -26.33
CA GLU A 526 -20.92 -12.40 -26.90
C GLU A 526 -21.95 -11.25 -26.94
N ASP A 527 -22.49 -10.95 -28.11
CA ASP A 527 -23.69 -10.13 -28.23
C ASP A 527 -24.82 -10.85 -27.49
N LYS A 528 -25.11 -10.44 -26.25
CA LYS A 528 -26.32 -10.90 -25.58
C LYS A 528 -27.49 -10.39 -26.41
N PRO A 529 -28.32 -11.28 -27.02
CA PRO A 529 -29.52 -10.83 -27.71
C PRO A 529 -30.34 -10.03 -26.68
N ALA A 530 -30.82 -8.86 -27.10
CA ALA A 530 -31.72 -8.05 -26.29
C ALA A 530 -32.86 -8.97 -25.85
N GLN A 531 -33.02 -9.18 -24.55
CA GLN A 531 -34.21 -9.82 -24.02
C GLN A 531 -35.38 -8.94 -24.41
N ASN A 532 -36.12 -9.39 -25.45
CA ASN A 532 -37.42 -8.85 -25.77
C ASN A 532 -38.29 -9.04 -24.53
N MET A 533 -38.48 -7.99 -23.77
CA MET A 533 -39.58 -7.89 -22.83
C MET A 533 -40.86 -8.01 -23.68
N HIS A 534 -41.43 -9.20 -23.73
CA HIS A 534 -42.82 -9.34 -24.12
C HIS A 534 -43.66 -8.54 -23.13
N PRO A 535 -44.44 -7.56 -23.57
CA PRO A 535 -45.48 -7.00 -22.73
C PRO A 535 -46.51 -8.12 -22.53
N GLU A 536 -46.59 -8.64 -21.31
CA GLU A 536 -47.77 -9.40 -20.91
C GLU A 536 -48.98 -8.50 -21.06
N MET A 537 -49.76 -8.76 -22.11
CA MET A 537 -51.11 -8.23 -22.26
C MET A 537 -51.94 -8.75 -21.08
N GLY A 538 -52.26 -7.84 -20.17
CA GLY A 538 -53.33 -8.06 -19.22
C GLY A 538 -54.63 -8.35 -19.95
N MET A 539 -55.23 -9.45 -19.59
CA MET A 539 -56.64 -9.70 -19.84
C MET A 539 -57.29 -10.21 -18.56
N MET A 540 -58.21 -9.37 -18.14
CA MET A 540 -59.35 -9.57 -17.23
C MET A 540 -59.09 -9.75 -15.76
#